data_8f2e3b407fd764422aecd52a772ce9df
#
_entry.id   8f2e3b407fd764422aecd52a772ce9df
#
_cell.length_a   1.000
_cell.length_b   1.000
_cell.length_c   1.000
_cell.angle_alpha   90.00
_cell.angle_beta   90.00
_cell.angle_gamma   90.00
#
_symmetry.space_group_name_H-M   'P 1'
#
loop_
_entity.id
_entity.type
_entity.pdbx_description
1 polymer ?
#
loop_
_entity_poly.entity_id
_entity_poly.type
_entity_poly.pdbx_seq_one_letter_code
_entity_poly.pdbx_strand_id
1 'polypeptide(L)'
;MAGKNKTYELMLKIGGKVDGSLKTACSTADKNLAALGKTAKTAGKIAAGAMVAAATAVATLGTAAVKSAAEYEAQLANVSTLLTGTEAEVAARTAEIGDQVLEISNRTGVATADLTDGMYQVVSAFGDSADAAAILETAAKSAAAGNATTTDSINLLSAVTKGYGDTSAEAVQQAADLAFATVRLGQTSFPELAAGMGKVIPLASTLGLEQEQLWGAMATLTGVTGSTAEVVTQMKA
;
A
#
# COMPACT_ATOMS: atom_id res chain seq x y z
N MET A 1 1.62 28.74 40.53
CA MET A 1 1.15 28.79 39.13
C MET A 1 2.06 29.67 38.26
N ALA A 2 3.34 29.31 38.11
CA ALA A 2 4.31 30.15 37.39
C ALA A 2 5.06 29.40 36.25
N GLY A 3 4.62 28.20 35.88
CA GLY A 3 5.35 27.38 34.92
C GLY A 3 4.82 27.45 33.46
N LYS A 4 3.57 27.88 33.23
CA LYS A 4 2.96 27.85 31.88
C LYS A 4 3.36 29.02 30.99
N ASN A 5 3.67 30.18 31.56
CA ASN A 5 3.97 31.38 30.76
C ASN A 5 5.38 31.34 30.13
N LYS A 6 6.37 30.65 30.73
CA LYS A 6 7.72 30.58 30.17
C LYS A 6 7.82 29.77 28.89
N THR A 7 7.01 28.73 28.76
CA THR A 7 7.01 27.88 27.56
C THR A 7 6.40 28.61 26.36
N TYR A 8 5.37 29.42 26.60
CA TYR A 8 4.76 30.24 25.54
C TYR A 8 5.63 31.41 25.10
N GLU A 9 6.33 32.07 26.04
CA GLU A 9 7.28 33.12 25.70
C GLU A 9 8.48 32.62 24.87
N LEU A 10 8.96 31.40 25.16
CA LEU A 10 10.05 30.79 24.38
C LEU A 10 9.60 30.43 22.96
N MET A 11 8.42 29.91 22.78
CA MET A 11 7.84 29.62 21.47
C MET A 11 7.55 30.89 20.66
N LEU A 12 7.05 31.95 21.29
CA LEU A 12 6.85 33.24 20.64
C LEU A 12 8.14 33.94 20.25
N LYS A 13 9.23 33.82 21.05
CA LYS A 13 10.56 34.34 20.69
C LYS A 13 11.24 33.58 19.58
N ILE A 14 11.03 32.26 19.47
CA ILE A 14 11.53 31.45 18.36
C ILE A 14 10.72 31.70 17.08
N GLY A 15 9.40 31.90 17.20
CA GLY A 15 8.53 32.26 16.08
C GLY A 15 8.69 33.69 15.57
N GLY A 16 9.24 34.60 16.37
CA GLY A 16 9.40 36.03 16.02
C GLY A 16 10.54 36.38 15.06
N LYS A 17 11.41 35.43 14.71
CA LYS A 17 12.40 35.53 13.63
C LYS A 17 12.08 34.58 12.49
N VAL A 18 10.89 34.71 11.95
CA VAL A 18 10.56 34.03 10.69
C VAL A 18 11.22 34.80 9.56
N ASP A 19 12.28 34.23 9.01
CA ASP A 19 13.01 34.76 7.87
C ASP A 19 12.04 35.03 6.69
N GLY A 20 12.31 36.05 5.88
CA GLY A 20 11.50 36.41 4.71
C GLY A 20 11.25 35.25 3.73
N SER A 21 12.12 34.24 3.73
CA SER A 21 11.99 33.01 2.96
C SER A 21 10.73 32.20 3.34
N LEU A 22 10.41 32.08 4.63
CA LEU A 22 9.21 31.35 5.09
C LEU A 22 7.92 32.11 4.73
N LYS A 23 7.95 33.45 4.81
CA LYS A 23 6.82 34.30 4.42
C LYS A 23 6.57 34.21 2.90
N THR A 24 7.64 34.12 2.11
CA THR A 24 7.55 33.92 0.66
C THR A 24 7.06 32.48 0.33
N ALA A 25 7.51 31.47 1.05
CA ALA A 25 7.06 30.09 0.89
C ALA A 25 5.56 29.94 1.23
N CYS A 26 5.09 30.53 2.32
CA CYS A 26 3.67 30.55 2.67
C CYS A 26 2.82 31.27 1.61
N SER A 27 3.28 32.44 1.13
CA SER A 27 2.59 33.18 0.07
C SER A 27 2.55 32.42 -1.27
N THR A 28 3.59 31.65 -1.57
CA THR A 28 3.64 30.79 -2.77
C THR A 28 2.72 29.59 -2.62
N ALA A 29 2.66 28.97 -1.43
CA ALA A 29 1.72 27.90 -1.11
C ALA A 29 0.27 28.37 -1.24
N ASP A 30 -0.08 29.57 -0.72
CA ASP A 30 -1.42 30.15 -0.85
C ASP A 30 -1.81 30.40 -2.32
N LYS A 31 -0.89 30.86 -3.15
CA LYS A 31 -1.13 31.05 -4.60
C LYS A 31 -1.33 29.74 -5.33
N ASN A 32 -0.56 28.71 -4.99
CA ASN A 32 -0.69 27.37 -5.57
C ASN A 32 -1.99 26.69 -5.12
N LEU A 33 -2.38 26.88 -3.85
CA LEU A 33 -3.67 26.41 -3.33
C LEU A 33 -4.86 27.08 -4.02
N ALA A 34 -4.77 28.37 -4.27
CA ALA A 34 -5.79 29.12 -5.02
C ALA A 34 -5.84 28.70 -6.50
N ALA A 35 -4.72 28.34 -7.11
CA ALA A 35 -4.67 27.78 -8.46
C ALA A 35 -5.29 26.38 -8.53
N LEU A 36 -5.00 25.51 -7.57
CA LEU A 36 -5.61 24.18 -7.41
C LEU A 36 -7.13 24.31 -7.20
N GLY A 37 -7.59 25.24 -6.37
CA GLY A 37 -9.02 25.49 -6.18
C GLY A 37 -9.73 25.96 -7.46
N LYS A 38 -9.03 26.63 -8.39
CA LYS A 38 -9.58 26.98 -9.70
C LYS A 38 -9.61 25.79 -10.66
N THR A 39 -8.59 24.95 -10.64
CA THR A 39 -8.51 23.72 -11.46
C THR A 39 -9.54 22.68 -10.99
N ALA A 40 -9.74 22.55 -9.67
CA ALA A 40 -10.75 21.69 -9.06
C ALA A 40 -12.19 22.10 -9.42
N LYS A 41 -12.46 23.42 -9.56
CA LYS A 41 -13.77 23.91 -10.06
C LYS A 41 -14.01 23.51 -11.51
N THR A 42 -12.97 23.31 -12.29
CA THR A 42 -13.05 22.91 -13.71
C THR A 42 -13.13 21.40 -13.86
N ALA A 43 -12.50 20.63 -12.98
CA ALA A 43 -12.57 19.17 -12.91
C ALA A 43 -13.83 18.62 -12.22
N GLY A 44 -14.69 19.50 -11.77
CA GLY A 44 -16.11 19.29 -11.42
C GLY A 44 -16.41 18.22 -10.38
N LYS A 45 -17.14 18.60 -9.40
CA LYS A 45 -18.17 17.89 -8.58
C LYS A 45 -17.79 16.59 -7.81
N ILE A 46 -16.76 15.83 -8.17
CA ILE A 46 -16.45 14.53 -7.55
C ILE A 46 -15.49 14.66 -6.35
N ALA A 47 -14.63 15.69 -6.32
CA ALA A 47 -13.59 15.83 -5.31
C ALA A 47 -13.92 16.75 -4.13
N ALA A 48 -15.12 17.33 -4.07
CA ALA A 48 -15.41 18.42 -3.13
C ALA A 48 -15.41 18.01 -1.64
N GLY A 49 -15.69 16.74 -1.32
CA GLY A 49 -15.72 16.25 0.06
C GLY A 49 -14.35 15.95 0.65
N ALA A 50 -13.48 15.31 -0.13
CA ALA A 50 -12.16 14.90 0.31
C ALA A 50 -11.15 16.06 0.35
N MET A 51 -11.29 17.06 -0.53
CA MET A 51 -10.40 18.22 -0.61
C MET A 51 -10.50 19.20 0.55
N VAL A 52 -11.63 19.27 1.22
CA VAL A 52 -11.79 20.21 2.37
C VAL A 52 -10.99 19.73 3.58
N ALA A 53 -10.91 18.40 3.81
CA ALA A 53 -10.11 17.84 4.89
C ALA A 53 -8.60 17.91 4.57
N ALA A 54 -8.20 17.67 3.32
CA ALA A 54 -6.81 17.77 2.87
C ALA A 54 -6.31 19.23 2.85
N ALA A 55 -7.14 20.18 2.43
CA ALA A 55 -6.76 21.60 2.36
C ALA A 55 -6.43 22.22 3.72
N THR A 56 -7.09 21.79 4.79
CA THR A 56 -6.80 22.25 6.15
C THR A 56 -5.48 21.69 6.71
N ALA A 57 -5.10 20.49 6.34
CA ALA A 57 -3.81 19.90 6.75
C ALA A 57 -2.63 20.47 5.92
N VAL A 58 -2.87 20.78 4.64
CA VAL A 58 -1.84 21.26 3.70
C VAL A 58 -1.42 22.71 3.91
N ALA A 59 -2.31 23.55 4.49
CA ALA A 59 -1.99 24.95 4.79
C ALA A 59 -0.76 25.13 5.72
N THR A 60 -0.34 24.06 6.39
CA THR A 60 0.78 24.10 7.34
C THR A 60 2.09 23.47 6.82
N LEU A 61 2.10 22.76 5.70
CA LEU A 61 3.23 21.88 5.29
C LEU A 61 3.94 22.25 3.98
N GLY A 62 3.56 23.30 3.27
CA GLY A 62 4.31 23.80 2.11
C GLY A 62 4.16 22.96 0.82
N THR A 63 4.94 23.33 -0.20
CA THR A 63 4.86 22.82 -1.58
C THR A 63 5.03 21.31 -1.73
N ALA A 64 5.79 20.65 -0.85
CA ALA A 64 5.99 19.20 -0.88
C ALA A 64 4.70 18.44 -0.55
N ALA A 65 3.93 18.92 0.41
CA ALA A 65 2.66 18.29 0.80
C ALA A 65 1.59 18.42 -0.30
N VAL A 66 1.57 19.56 -1.01
CA VAL A 66 0.65 19.74 -2.16
C VAL A 66 0.95 18.76 -3.29
N LYS A 67 2.24 18.53 -3.57
CA LYS A 67 2.67 17.55 -4.59
C LYS A 67 2.27 16.14 -4.19
N SER A 68 2.55 15.74 -2.94
CA SER A 68 2.18 14.43 -2.43
C SER A 68 0.65 14.19 -2.40
N ALA A 69 -0.13 15.22 -2.08
CA ALA A 69 -1.60 15.12 -2.14
C ALA A 69 -2.11 14.94 -3.57
N ALA A 70 -1.55 15.69 -4.54
CA ALA A 70 -1.93 15.56 -5.95
C ALA A 70 -1.52 14.20 -6.53
N GLU A 71 -0.37 13.67 -6.16
CA GLU A 71 0.08 12.32 -6.54
C GLU A 71 -0.83 11.26 -5.93
N TYR A 72 -1.20 11.40 -4.67
CA TYR A 72 -2.13 10.49 -3.99
C TYR A 72 -3.52 10.48 -4.65
N GLU A 73 -4.08 11.66 -4.97
CA GLU A 73 -5.35 11.77 -5.68
C GLU A 73 -5.28 11.12 -7.08
N ALA A 74 -4.18 11.32 -7.80
CA ALA A 74 -3.98 10.70 -9.12
C ALA A 74 -3.92 9.16 -9.02
N GLN A 75 -3.26 8.64 -7.99
CA GLN A 75 -3.19 7.20 -7.73
C GLN A 75 -4.56 6.63 -7.34
N LEU A 76 -5.33 7.32 -6.48
CA LEU A 76 -6.71 6.92 -6.17
C LEU A 76 -7.61 6.94 -7.41
N ALA A 77 -7.41 7.91 -8.31
CA ALA A 77 -8.10 7.93 -9.59
C ALA A 77 -7.78 6.70 -10.46
N ASN A 78 -6.55 6.17 -10.40
CA ASN A 78 -6.22 4.90 -11.05
C ASN A 78 -6.99 3.73 -10.42
N VAL A 79 -7.07 3.66 -9.10
CA VAL A 79 -7.86 2.61 -8.41
C VAL A 79 -9.33 2.69 -8.83
N SER A 80 -9.88 3.91 -8.93
CA SER A 80 -11.29 4.11 -9.32
C SER A 80 -11.62 3.55 -10.72
N THR A 81 -10.64 3.41 -11.61
CA THR A 81 -10.85 2.81 -12.94
C THR A 81 -11.21 1.31 -12.89
N LEU A 82 -10.91 0.64 -11.79
CA LEU A 82 -11.23 -0.78 -11.57
C LEU A 82 -12.58 -0.99 -10.88
N LEU A 83 -13.16 0.08 -10.33
CA LEU A 83 -14.43 0.03 -9.62
C LEU A 83 -15.60 0.06 -10.61
N THR A 84 -16.68 -0.64 -10.26
CA THR A 84 -17.89 -0.71 -11.07
C THR A 84 -19.06 -0.09 -10.32
N GLY A 85 -19.95 0.58 -11.05
CA GLY A 85 -21.12 1.24 -10.46
C GLY A 85 -21.44 2.55 -11.15
N THR A 86 -22.36 3.31 -10.57
CA THR A 86 -22.65 4.69 -10.98
C THR A 86 -21.51 5.61 -10.57
N GLU A 87 -21.41 6.79 -11.18
CA GLU A 87 -20.40 7.80 -10.84
C GLU A 87 -20.38 8.13 -9.34
N ALA A 88 -21.55 8.21 -8.71
CA ALA A 88 -21.67 8.51 -7.28
C ALA A 88 -21.18 7.36 -6.39
N GLU A 89 -21.46 6.11 -6.77
CA GLU A 89 -21.00 4.92 -6.04
C GLU A 89 -19.49 4.76 -6.16
N VAL A 90 -18.94 4.91 -7.36
CA VAL A 90 -17.48 4.87 -7.58
C VAL A 90 -16.77 5.96 -6.80
N ALA A 91 -17.32 7.19 -6.79
CA ALA A 91 -16.74 8.29 -6.02
C ALA A 91 -16.76 8.00 -4.50
N ALA A 92 -17.86 7.49 -3.97
CA ALA A 92 -18.00 7.12 -2.56
C ALA A 92 -17.02 6.01 -2.17
N ARG A 93 -16.92 4.95 -3.00
CA ARG A 93 -16.01 3.83 -2.76
C ARG A 93 -14.54 4.25 -2.87
N THR A 94 -14.20 5.13 -3.81
CA THR A 94 -12.84 5.69 -3.94
C THR A 94 -12.45 6.48 -2.69
N ALA A 95 -13.36 7.26 -2.12
CA ALA A 95 -13.12 7.98 -0.87
C ALA A 95 -12.89 7.02 0.31
N GLU A 96 -13.72 5.98 0.42
CA GLU A 96 -13.56 4.94 1.45
C GLU A 96 -12.22 4.22 1.33
N ILE A 97 -11.81 3.84 0.12
CA ILE A 97 -10.49 3.25 -0.15
C ILE A 97 -9.37 4.20 0.26
N GLY A 98 -9.52 5.49 -0.02
CA GLY A 98 -8.57 6.51 0.41
C GLY A 98 -8.40 6.54 1.93
N ASP A 99 -9.51 6.54 2.67
CA ASP A 99 -9.47 6.51 4.14
C ASP A 99 -8.81 5.21 4.66
N GLN A 100 -9.13 4.06 4.06
CA GLN A 100 -8.52 2.76 4.41
C GLN A 100 -6.99 2.77 4.17
N VAL A 101 -6.53 3.31 3.05
CA VAL A 101 -5.09 3.43 2.75
C VAL A 101 -4.38 4.31 3.77
N LEU A 102 -4.97 5.45 4.15
CA LEU A 102 -4.41 6.33 5.18
C LEU A 102 -4.34 5.64 6.54
N GLU A 103 -5.38 4.90 6.91
CA GLU A 103 -5.41 4.14 8.16
C GLU A 103 -4.33 3.05 8.18
N ILE A 104 -4.17 2.28 7.09
CA ILE A 104 -3.13 1.26 6.96
C ILE A 104 -1.74 1.91 7.00
N SER A 105 -1.52 3.04 6.33
CA SER A 105 -0.27 3.79 6.38
C SER A 105 0.09 4.19 7.81
N ASN A 106 -0.87 4.69 8.57
CA ASN A 106 -0.67 5.08 9.98
C ASN A 106 -0.33 3.88 10.87
N ARG A 107 -0.90 2.69 10.60
CA ARG A 107 -0.64 1.48 11.40
C ARG A 107 0.67 0.80 11.02
N THR A 108 1.03 0.80 9.74
CA THR A 108 2.16 0.03 9.21
C THR A 108 3.42 0.85 9.01
N GLY A 109 3.30 2.18 8.89
CA GLY A 109 4.39 3.08 8.53
C GLY A 109 4.80 3.01 7.05
N VAL A 110 4.06 2.26 6.22
CA VAL A 110 4.29 2.19 4.78
C VAL A 110 3.76 3.46 4.11
N ALA A 111 4.47 3.97 3.12
CA ALA A 111 4.08 5.18 2.41
C ALA A 111 2.72 5.02 1.72
N THR A 112 1.89 6.07 1.76
CA THR A 112 0.56 6.07 1.14
C THR A 112 0.61 5.79 -0.36
N ALA A 113 1.66 6.24 -1.05
CA ALA A 113 1.88 5.98 -2.47
C ALA A 113 2.01 4.46 -2.74
N ASP A 114 2.86 3.77 -1.99
CA ASP A 114 3.07 2.32 -2.13
C ASP A 114 1.79 1.53 -1.79
N LEU A 115 1.03 2.00 -0.79
CA LEU A 115 -0.23 1.38 -0.41
C LEU A 115 -1.33 1.61 -1.46
N THR A 116 -1.38 2.78 -2.09
CA THR A 116 -2.38 3.07 -3.13
C THR A 116 -2.09 2.27 -4.39
N ASP A 117 -0.82 2.16 -4.79
CA ASP A 117 -0.40 1.26 -5.88
C ASP A 117 -0.68 -0.21 -5.52
N GLY A 118 -0.45 -0.60 -4.25
CA GLY A 118 -0.84 -1.89 -3.71
C GLY A 118 -2.35 -2.13 -3.76
N MET A 119 -3.17 -1.14 -3.40
CA MET A 119 -4.62 -1.24 -3.47
C MET A 119 -5.11 -1.47 -4.92
N TYR A 120 -4.51 -0.78 -5.89
CA TYR A 120 -4.78 -1.05 -7.30
C TYR A 120 -4.53 -2.52 -7.64
N GLN A 121 -3.39 -3.08 -7.19
CA GLN A 121 -3.06 -4.50 -7.42
C GLN A 121 -4.03 -5.44 -6.68
N VAL A 122 -4.42 -5.12 -5.45
CA VAL A 122 -5.40 -5.91 -4.68
C VAL A 122 -6.75 -5.92 -5.41
N VAL A 123 -7.30 -4.76 -5.78
CA VAL A 123 -8.57 -4.68 -6.49
C VAL A 123 -8.48 -5.39 -7.85
N SER A 124 -7.38 -5.24 -8.58
CA SER A 124 -7.14 -5.96 -9.83
C SER A 124 -7.05 -7.48 -9.65
N ALA A 125 -6.43 -7.93 -8.58
CA ALA A 125 -6.22 -9.36 -8.32
C ALA A 125 -7.43 -10.04 -7.66
N PHE A 126 -8.05 -9.41 -6.68
CA PHE A 126 -9.09 -10.02 -5.82
C PHE A 126 -10.49 -9.42 -6.03
N GLY A 127 -10.59 -8.36 -6.82
CA GLY A 127 -11.82 -7.58 -6.99
C GLY A 127 -12.01 -6.55 -5.87
N ASP A 128 -13.01 -5.69 -6.05
CA ASP A 128 -13.45 -4.77 -5.00
C ASP A 128 -14.33 -5.53 -3.98
N SER A 129 -13.71 -5.97 -2.92
CA SER A 129 -14.35 -6.74 -1.85
C SER A 129 -14.21 -6.05 -0.49
N ALA A 130 -15.00 -6.47 0.48
CA ALA A 130 -14.87 -6.03 1.87
C ALA A 130 -13.49 -6.37 2.46
N ASP A 131 -12.84 -7.41 1.96
CA ASP A 131 -11.54 -7.89 2.43
C ASP A 131 -10.34 -7.12 1.84
N ALA A 132 -10.55 -6.27 0.82
CA ALA A 132 -9.46 -5.62 0.09
C ALA A 132 -8.48 -4.86 1.01
N ALA A 133 -9.00 -4.15 2.01
CA ALA A 133 -8.18 -3.45 2.99
C ALA A 133 -7.34 -4.40 3.87
N ALA A 134 -7.93 -5.52 4.32
CA ALA A 134 -7.25 -6.53 5.13
C ALA A 134 -6.16 -7.25 4.32
N ILE A 135 -6.45 -7.56 3.06
CA ILE A 135 -5.50 -8.14 2.11
C ILE A 135 -4.32 -7.20 1.87
N LEU A 136 -4.60 -5.91 1.62
CA LEU A 136 -3.55 -4.90 1.45
C LEU A 136 -2.68 -4.77 2.70
N GLU A 137 -3.28 -4.73 3.88
CA GLU A 137 -2.53 -4.62 5.13
C GLU A 137 -1.63 -5.83 5.36
N THR A 138 -2.13 -7.05 5.12
CA THR A 138 -1.33 -8.28 5.19
C THR A 138 -0.18 -8.25 4.19
N ALA A 139 -0.44 -7.83 2.95
CA ALA A 139 0.60 -7.72 1.92
C ALA A 139 1.66 -6.67 2.27
N ALA A 140 1.26 -5.51 2.78
CA ALA A 140 2.17 -4.44 3.21
C ALA A 140 3.05 -4.87 4.39
N LYS A 141 2.48 -5.54 5.39
CA LYS A 141 3.24 -6.11 6.51
C LYS A 141 4.22 -7.18 6.04
N SER A 142 3.79 -8.05 5.13
CA SER A 142 4.64 -9.09 4.55
C SER A 142 5.78 -8.50 3.72
N ALA A 143 5.52 -7.46 2.93
CA ALA A 143 6.53 -6.75 2.19
C ALA A 143 7.60 -6.13 3.10
N ALA A 144 7.16 -5.42 4.15
CA ALA A 144 8.06 -4.80 5.12
C ALA A 144 8.90 -5.84 5.89
N ALA A 145 8.28 -6.93 6.36
CA ALA A 145 8.95 -7.99 7.09
C ALA A 145 9.90 -8.82 6.19
N GLY A 146 9.52 -9.01 4.92
CA GLY A 146 10.26 -9.81 3.94
C GLY A 146 11.29 -9.03 3.13
N ASN A 147 11.44 -7.72 3.37
CA ASN A 147 12.29 -6.81 2.58
C ASN A 147 11.96 -6.89 1.07
N ALA A 148 10.67 -6.88 0.75
CA ALA A 148 10.10 -6.91 -0.59
C ALA A 148 9.27 -5.66 -0.87
N THR A 149 8.81 -5.47 -2.09
CA THR A 149 7.80 -4.44 -2.41
C THR A 149 6.39 -4.93 -2.07
N THR A 150 5.48 -4.00 -1.81
CA THR A 150 4.05 -4.33 -1.60
C THR A 150 3.49 -5.07 -2.83
N THR A 151 3.89 -4.67 -4.03
CA THR A 151 3.51 -5.33 -5.29
C THR A 151 4.00 -6.79 -5.36
N ASP A 152 5.26 -7.05 -5.02
CA ASP A 152 5.79 -8.43 -5.01
C ASP A 152 5.03 -9.31 -4.01
N SER A 153 4.71 -8.75 -2.85
CA SER A 153 3.92 -9.44 -1.83
C SER A 153 2.52 -9.77 -2.36
N ILE A 154 1.82 -8.82 -2.96
CA ILE A 154 0.49 -9.04 -3.53
C ILE A 154 0.54 -10.08 -4.65
N ASN A 155 1.54 -10.01 -5.52
CA ASN A 155 1.73 -10.98 -6.60
C ASN A 155 1.92 -12.41 -6.06
N LEU A 156 2.76 -12.58 -5.05
CA LEU A 156 2.96 -13.88 -4.40
C LEU A 156 1.66 -14.39 -3.78
N LEU A 157 1.06 -13.58 -2.91
CA LEU A 157 -0.11 -13.98 -2.14
C LEU A 157 -1.32 -14.25 -3.05
N SER A 158 -1.53 -13.43 -4.09
CA SER A 158 -2.60 -13.66 -5.06
C SER A 158 -2.36 -14.89 -5.92
N ALA A 159 -1.12 -15.19 -6.29
CA ALA A 159 -0.80 -16.40 -7.04
C ALA A 159 -1.11 -17.65 -6.22
N VAL A 160 -0.77 -17.65 -4.93
CA VAL A 160 -1.04 -18.76 -4.01
C VAL A 160 -2.54 -18.96 -3.83
N THR A 161 -3.24 -17.92 -3.39
CA THR A 161 -4.67 -17.99 -3.06
C THR A 161 -5.55 -18.34 -4.26
N LYS A 162 -5.27 -17.74 -5.42
CA LYS A 162 -5.96 -18.10 -6.68
C LYS A 162 -5.61 -19.51 -7.16
N GLY A 163 -4.38 -19.93 -6.99
CA GLY A 163 -3.94 -21.27 -7.37
C GLY A 163 -4.63 -22.37 -6.57
N TYR A 164 -4.97 -22.11 -5.32
CA TYR A 164 -5.67 -23.04 -4.42
C TYR A 164 -7.17 -22.75 -4.29
N GLY A 165 -7.67 -21.69 -4.93
CA GLY A 165 -9.10 -21.44 -5.08
C GLY A 165 -9.77 -20.74 -3.88
N ASP A 166 -9.02 -20.27 -2.89
CA ASP A 166 -9.51 -19.46 -1.78
C ASP A 166 -8.81 -18.11 -1.76
N THR A 167 -9.57 -17.03 -1.98
CA THR A 167 -9.09 -15.65 -2.06
C THR A 167 -9.54 -14.78 -0.90
N SER A 168 -9.97 -15.39 0.21
CA SER A 168 -10.35 -14.69 1.45
C SER A 168 -9.14 -14.03 2.11
N ALA A 169 -9.37 -13.06 2.99
CA ALA A 169 -8.31 -12.43 3.76
C ALA A 169 -7.58 -13.44 4.66
N GLU A 170 -8.28 -14.44 5.19
CA GLU A 170 -7.71 -15.53 5.98
C GLU A 170 -6.76 -16.39 5.15
N ALA A 171 -7.14 -16.74 3.92
CA ALA A 171 -6.27 -17.51 3.02
C ALA A 171 -5.01 -16.71 2.62
N VAL A 172 -5.14 -15.40 2.42
CA VAL A 172 -3.99 -14.51 2.18
C VAL A 172 -3.05 -14.46 3.39
N GLN A 173 -3.60 -14.39 4.61
CA GLN A 173 -2.80 -14.43 5.84
C GLN A 173 -2.07 -15.78 5.99
N GLN A 174 -2.77 -16.90 5.74
CA GLN A 174 -2.18 -18.23 5.78
C GLN A 174 -1.04 -18.37 4.75
N ALA A 175 -1.25 -17.89 3.54
CA ALA A 175 -0.21 -17.90 2.50
C ALA A 175 1.04 -17.09 2.92
N ALA A 176 0.85 -15.94 3.56
CA ALA A 176 1.94 -15.15 4.09
C ALA A 176 2.71 -15.89 5.20
N ASP A 177 1.99 -16.52 6.14
CA ASP A 177 2.59 -17.27 7.23
C ASP A 177 3.42 -18.46 6.72
N LEU A 178 2.92 -19.19 5.70
CA LEU A 178 3.63 -20.28 5.05
C LEU A 178 4.87 -19.80 4.30
N ALA A 179 4.79 -18.64 3.62
CA ALA A 179 5.95 -18.05 2.96
C ALA A 179 7.04 -17.70 3.97
N PHE A 180 6.71 -17.08 5.12
CA PHE A 180 7.68 -16.79 6.17
C PHE A 180 8.20 -18.03 6.87
N ALA A 181 7.38 -19.07 7.06
CA ALA A 181 7.85 -20.36 7.56
C ALA A 181 8.88 -20.97 6.60
N THR A 182 8.65 -20.87 5.29
CA THR A 182 9.57 -21.34 4.25
C THR A 182 10.89 -20.57 4.26
N VAL A 183 10.85 -19.23 4.37
CA VAL A 183 12.06 -18.39 4.51
C VAL A 183 12.87 -18.79 5.75
N ARG A 184 12.21 -19.07 6.86
CA ARG A 184 12.87 -19.43 8.12
C ARG A 184 13.50 -20.82 8.09
N LEU A 185 12.90 -21.78 7.38
CA LEU A 185 13.31 -23.18 7.37
C LEU A 185 14.21 -23.54 6.18
N GLY A 186 14.12 -22.78 5.08
CA GLY A 186 14.91 -22.97 3.87
C GLY A 186 16.02 -21.93 3.74
N GLN A 187 16.78 -22.03 2.64
CA GLN A 187 17.73 -20.99 2.21
C GLN A 187 17.13 -20.21 1.05
N THR A 188 16.18 -19.33 1.38
CA THR A 188 15.43 -18.50 0.44
C THR A 188 15.06 -17.17 1.08
N SER A 189 14.58 -16.25 0.28
CA SER A 189 14.06 -14.96 0.74
C SER A 189 12.63 -14.74 0.22
N PHE A 190 11.89 -13.83 0.87
CA PHE A 190 10.53 -13.51 0.43
C PHE A 190 10.49 -12.99 -1.02
N PRO A 191 11.40 -12.09 -1.48
CA PRO A 191 11.47 -11.68 -2.89
C PRO A 191 11.75 -12.82 -3.87
N GLU A 192 12.62 -13.77 -3.49
CA GLU A 192 12.89 -14.95 -4.35
C GLU A 192 11.67 -15.86 -4.48
N LEU A 193 10.93 -16.06 -3.39
CA LEU A 193 9.66 -16.78 -3.42
C LEU A 193 8.64 -16.05 -4.29
N ALA A 194 8.54 -14.73 -4.17
CA ALA A 194 7.65 -13.91 -5.00
C ALA A 194 7.97 -14.06 -6.50
N ALA A 195 9.25 -14.08 -6.86
CA ALA A 195 9.69 -14.25 -8.26
C ALA A 195 9.47 -15.67 -8.82
N GLY A 196 9.42 -16.68 -7.95
CA GLY A 196 9.44 -18.09 -8.33
C GLY A 196 8.12 -18.83 -8.20
N MET A 197 7.40 -18.63 -7.09
CA MET A 197 6.25 -19.46 -6.70
C MET A 197 5.09 -19.42 -7.70
N GLY A 198 4.82 -18.28 -8.33
CA GLY A 198 3.78 -18.17 -9.37
C GLY A 198 3.95 -19.13 -10.54
N LYS A 199 5.16 -19.71 -10.73
CA LYS A 199 5.45 -20.68 -11.80
C LYS A 199 5.18 -22.14 -11.39
N VAL A 200 5.21 -22.46 -10.11
CA VAL A 200 5.03 -23.81 -9.58
C VAL A 200 3.65 -24.03 -8.97
N ILE A 201 3.02 -23.00 -8.44
CA ILE A 201 1.70 -23.07 -7.81
C ILE A 201 0.64 -23.70 -8.73
N PRO A 202 0.46 -23.26 -10.00
CA PRO A 202 -0.55 -23.85 -10.88
C PRO A 202 -0.29 -25.35 -11.14
N LEU A 203 0.98 -25.75 -11.22
CA LEU A 203 1.35 -27.14 -11.41
C LEU A 203 1.07 -27.97 -10.16
N ALA A 204 1.49 -27.49 -9.00
CA ALA A 204 1.27 -28.15 -7.72
C ALA A 204 -0.21 -28.35 -7.43
N SER A 205 -1.02 -27.30 -7.61
CA SER A 205 -2.48 -27.36 -7.45
C SER A 205 -3.12 -28.36 -8.42
N THR A 206 -2.71 -28.37 -9.68
CA THR A 206 -3.23 -29.35 -10.68
C THR A 206 -2.86 -30.80 -10.31
N LEU A 207 -1.69 -31.02 -9.70
CA LEU A 207 -1.25 -32.33 -9.24
C LEU A 207 -1.89 -32.72 -7.88
N GLY A 208 -2.73 -31.88 -7.30
CA GLY A 208 -3.39 -32.14 -6.02
C GLY A 208 -2.49 -32.04 -4.80
N LEU A 209 -1.33 -31.35 -4.92
CA LEU A 209 -0.49 -31.07 -3.76
C LEU A 209 -1.17 -30.00 -2.90
N GLU A 210 -1.29 -30.28 -1.60
CA GLU A 210 -1.76 -29.28 -0.64
C GLU A 210 -0.76 -28.13 -0.52
N GLN A 211 -1.26 -26.96 -0.13
CA GLN A 211 -0.44 -25.74 -0.01
C GLN A 211 0.75 -25.97 0.92
N GLU A 212 0.53 -26.57 2.08
CA GLU A 212 1.55 -26.84 3.10
C GLU A 212 2.63 -27.81 2.57
N GLN A 213 2.26 -28.76 1.72
CA GLN A 213 3.20 -29.70 1.11
C GLN A 213 4.12 -29.00 0.11
N LEU A 214 3.57 -28.10 -0.70
CA LEU A 214 4.36 -27.29 -1.63
C LEU A 214 5.37 -26.41 -0.89
N TRP A 215 4.93 -25.70 0.14
CA TRP A 215 5.79 -24.83 0.93
C TRP A 215 6.87 -25.62 1.70
N GLY A 216 6.50 -26.78 2.26
CA GLY A 216 7.45 -27.68 2.91
C GLY A 216 8.51 -28.25 1.95
N ALA A 217 8.09 -28.60 0.73
CA ALA A 217 9.04 -29.01 -0.32
C ALA A 217 10.00 -27.89 -0.70
N MET A 218 9.47 -26.65 -0.89
CA MET A 218 10.32 -25.48 -1.16
C MET A 218 11.33 -25.23 -0.05
N ALA A 219 10.92 -25.26 1.21
CA ALA A 219 11.82 -25.07 2.35
C ALA A 219 12.91 -26.14 2.38
N THR A 220 12.56 -27.41 2.19
CA THR A 220 13.51 -28.53 2.21
C THR A 220 14.51 -28.45 1.07
N LEU A 221 14.02 -28.24 -0.15
CA LEU A 221 14.87 -28.23 -1.35
C LEU A 221 15.79 -27.02 -1.38
N THR A 222 15.28 -25.82 -1.03
CA THR A 222 16.12 -24.62 -0.94
C THR A 222 17.16 -24.72 0.17
N GLY A 223 16.82 -25.38 1.29
CA GLY A 223 17.77 -25.66 2.37
C GLY A 223 18.95 -26.56 1.95
N VAL A 224 18.75 -27.37 0.90
CA VAL A 224 19.80 -28.26 0.35
C VAL A 224 20.56 -27.60 -0.79
N THR A 225 19.84 -26.96 -1.73
CA THR A 225 20.48 -26.40 -2.96
C THR A 225 20.99 -24.97 -2.75
N GLY A 226 20.43 -24.22 -1.81
CA GLY A 226 20.73 -22.79 -1.60
C GLY A 226 20.25 -21.88 -2.74
N SER A 227 19.37 -22.37 -3.64
CA SER A 227 18.90 -21.60 -4.80
C SER A 227 17.42 -21.83 -5.08
N THR A 228 16.62 -20.81 -4.79
CA THR A 228 15.17 -20.81 -5.05
C THR A 228 14.86 -20.94 -6.53
N ALA A 229 15.61 -20.29 -7.41
CA ALA A 229 15.42 -20.34 -8.85
C ALA A 229 15.69 -21.74 -9.43
N GLU A 230 16.71 -22.44 -8.91
CA GLU A 230 17.02 -23.81 -9.28
C GLU A 230 15.91 -24.77 -8.85
N VAL A 231 15.47 -24.67 -7.59
CA VAL A 231 14.38 -25.49 -7.06
C VAL A 231 13.10 -25.30 -7.86
N VAL A 232 12.72 -24.05 -8.17
CA VAL A 232 11.57 -23.73 -9.03
C VAL A 232 11.70 -24.39 -10.41
N THR A 233 12.90 -24.42 -10.97
CA THR A 233 13.14 -25.06 -12.27
C THR A 233 13.01 -26.59 -12.17
N GLN A 234 13.58 -27.21 -11.13
CA GLN A 234 13.47 -28.63 -10.87
C GLN A 234 12.05 -29.10 -10.60
N MET A 235 11.28 -28.33 -9.84
CA MET A 235 9.87 -28.65 -9.56
C MET A 235 8.95 -28.55 -10.78
N LYS A 236 9.39 -27.89 -11.86
CA LYS A 236 8.65 -27.77 -13.12
C LYS A 236 9.00 -28.85 -14.14
N ALA A 237 10.12 -29.55 -13.96
CA ALA A 237 10.61 -30.58 -14.86
C ALA A 237 9.84 -31.90 -14.67
#